data_a9d9c241703b80f512504b2617b3df28
#
_entry.id   a9d9c241703b80f512504b2617b3df28
#
_cell.length_a   1.000
_cell.length_b   1.000
_cell.length_c   1.000
_cell.angle_alpha   90.00
_cell.angle_beta   90.00
_cell.angle_gamma   90.00
#
_symmetry.space_group_name_H-M   'P 1'
#
loop_
_entity.id
_entity.type
_entity.pdbx_description
1 polymer ?
#
loop_
_entity_poly.entity_id
_entity_poly.type
_entity_poly.pdbx_seq_one_letter_code
_entity_poly.pdbx_strand_id
1 'polypeptide(L)'
;LMTRVLSDANRVTDFFLDGFPYIFVHGFTILATFTVMFRLNWQMALVACILLPLLVFMSVKLKPKLWSLFGRRHRAERAVNNRVNDNLTGSRVVKAFGQQKQEKERFKAPNERLKEAEIRIVKYNNKFTVLYNLVQEISNIWVWIVGVILLLNTHTVELGVLITFVGYVGQLNGPMNFFSRVFQMWSESIN
;
A
#
# COMPACT_ATOMS: atom_id res chain seq x y z
N LEU A 1 -12.36 6.90 27.97
CA LEU A 1 -11.61 8.14 27.71
C LEU A 1 -10.11 7.87 27.68
N MET A 2 -9.53 7.21 28.67
CA MET A 2 -8.08 6.96 28.79
C MET A 2 -7.49 6.10 27.65
N THR A 3 -8.20 5.07 27.21
CA THR A 3 -7.82 4.22 26.06
C THR A 3 -7.83 4.97 24.72
N ARG A 4 -8.71 5.95 24.56
CA ARG A 4 -8.73 6.81 23.37
C ARG A 4 -7.54 7.76 23.33
N VAL A 5 -7.25 8.41 24.45
CA VAL A 5 -6.11 9.33 24.57
C VAL A 5 -4.78 8.61 24.33
N LEU A 6 -4.59 7.40 24.89
CA LEU A 6 -3.40 6.58 24.66
C LEU A 6 -3.30 6.11 23.20
N SER A 7 -4.41 5.71 22.60
CA SER A 7 -4.44 5.31 21.18
C SER A 7 -4.11 6.48 20.24
N ASP A 8 -4.61 7.68 20.53
CA ASP A 8 -4.36 8.86 19.72
C ASP A 8 -2.94 9.38 19.92
N ALA A 9 -2.40 9.31 21.15
CA ALA A 9 -1.01 9.63 21.44
C ALA A 9 -0.04 8.68 20.72
N ASN A 10 -0.29 7.37 20.73
CA ASN A 10 0.53 6.41 19.99
C ASN A 10 0.50 6.65 18.47
N ARG A 11 -0.66 6.97 17.88
CA ARG A 11 -0.75 7.30 16.45
C ARG A 11 0.06 8.54 16.08
N VAL A 12 0.05 9.56 16.94
CA VAL A 12 0.87 10.76 16.75
C VAL A 12 2.34 10.40 16.84
N THR A 13 2.73 9.60 17.83
CA THR A 13 4.11 9.13 18.00
C THR A 13 4.57 8.30 16.79
N ASP A 14 3.77 7.35 16.32
CA ASP A 14 4.06 6.53 15.13
C ASP A 14 4.21 7.40 13.87
N PHE A 15 3.38 8.44 13.72
CA PHE A 15 3.51 9.39 12.62
C PHE A 15 4.83 10.15 12.67
N PHE A 16 5.25 10.62 13.83
CA PHE A 16 6.50 11.37 13.98
C PHE A 16 7.74 10.48 13.91
N LEU A 17 7.68 9.24 14.39
CA LEU A 17 8.81 8.31 14.36
C LEU A 17 8.96 7.62 13.00
N ASP A 18 7.85 7.13 12.43
CA ASP A 18 7.87 6.27 11.25
C ASP A 18 7.32 6.95 9.98
N GLY A 19 6.52 8.01 10.10
CA GLY A 19 5.93 8.70 8.95
C GLY A 19 6.76 9.88 8.46
N PHE A 20 6.96 10.85 9.33
CA PHE A 20 7.56 12.14 8.99
C PHE A 20 9.01 12.04 8.46
N PRO A 21 9.95 11.33 9.12
CA PRO A 21 11.32 11.20 8.61
C PRO A 21 11.37 10.52 7.24
N TYR A 22 10.55 9.50 7.02
CA TYR A 22 10.51 8.79 5.74
C TYR A 22 9.97 9.62 4.58
N ILE A 23 9.10 10.62 4.84
CA ILE A 23 8.66 11.57 3.81
C ILE A 23 9.87 12.34 3.27
N PHE A 24 10.75 12.82 4.15
CA PHE A 24 11.96 13.52 3.72
C PHE A 24 12.95 12.60 3.01
N VAL A 25 13.21 11.42 3.57
CA VAL A 25 14.13 10.43 2.97
C VAL A 25 13.65 10.05 1.56
N HIS A 26 12.39 9.67 1.43
CA HIS A 26 11.85 9.26 0.13
C HIS A 26 11.67 10.43 -0.84
N GLY A 27 11.30 11.62 -0.34
CA GLY A 27 11.24 12.84 -1.15
C GLY A 27 12.61 13.23 -1.68
N PHE A 28 13.61 13.23 -0.81
CA PHE A 28 14.99 13.49 -1.22
C PHE A 28 15.53 12.45 -2.20
N THR A 29 15.26 11.16 -1.96
CA THR A 29 15.63 10.07 -2.87
C THR A 29 15.06 10.29 -4.27
N ILE A 30 13.77 10.64 -4.39
CA ILE A 30 13.15 10.94 -5.68
C ILE A 30 13.85 12.11 -6.36
N LEU A 31 14.02 13.23 -5.66
CA LEU A 31 14.65 14.42 -6.21
C LEU A 31 16.09 14.17 -6.65
N ALA A 32 16.89 13.51 -5.80
CA ALA A 32 18.26 13.17 -6.10
C ALA A 32 18.37 12.23 -7.32
N THR A 33 17.55 11.16 -7.33
CA THR A 33 17.53 10.20 -8.43
C THR A 33 17.18 10.88 -9.76
N PHE A 34 16.12 11.69 -9.79
CA PHE A 34 15.77 12.43 -11.02
C PHE A 34 16.84 13.41 -11.43
N THR A 35 17.42 14.15 -10.50
CA THR A 35 18.50 15.10 -10.80
C THR A 35 19.68 14.41 -11.45
N VAL A 36 20.11 13.27 -10.91
CA VAL A 36 21.20 12.48 -11.48
C VAL A 36 20.84 11.91 -12.85
N MET A 37 19.63 11.34 -12.98
CA MET A 37 19.15 10.79 -14.26
C MET A 37 19.15 11.85 -15.36
N PHE A 38 18.62 13.05 -15.10
CA PHE A 38 18.59 14.14 -16.08
C PHE A 38 19.99 14.68 -16.42
N ARG A 39 20.95 14.63 -15.48
CA ARG A 39 22.34 15.03 -15.74
C ARG A 39 23.11 13.98 -16.53
N LEU A 40 22.84 12.69 -16.31
CA LEU A 40 23.51 11.62 -17.05
C LEU A 40 23.05 11.56 -18.50
N ASN A 41 21.75 11.49 -18.73
CA ASN A 41 21.18 11.50 -20.07
C ASN A 41 19.69 11.90 -20.01
N TRP A 42 19.35 13.08 -20.52
CA TRP A 42 18.01 13.62 -20.47
C TRP A 42 17.00 12.80 -21.31
N GLN A 43 17.44 12.18 -22.41
CA GLN A 43 16.59 11.35 -23.28
C GLN A 43 16.15 10.09 -22.54
N MET A 44 17.10 9.39 -21.92
CA MET A 44 16.81 8.23 -21.07
C MET A 44 15.95 8.60 -19.86
N ALA A 45 16.17 9.77 -19.24
CA ALA A 45 15.35 10.25 -18.13
C ALA A 45 13.90 10.45 -18.56
N LEU A 46 13.65 11.05 -19.73
CA LEU A 46 12.28 11.18 -20.26
C LEU A 46 11.64 9.84 -20.54
N VAL A 47 12.37 8.88 -21.12
CA VAL A 47 11.88 7.52 -21.37
C VAL A 47 11.44 6.83 -20.06
N ALA A 48 12.24 6.96 -19.02
CA ALA A 48 11.91 6.42 -17.69
C ALA A 48 10.68 7.13 -17.08
N CYS A 49 10.55 8.44 -17.30
CA CYS A 49 9.43 9.24 -16.78
C CYS A 49 8.07 8.95 -17.44
N ILE A 50 8.03 8.42 -18.67
CA ILE A 50 6.77 8.23 -19.41
C ILE A 50 5.80 7.30 -18.68
N LEU A 51 6.29 6.25 -18.02
CA LEU A 51 5.46 5.25 -17.35
C LEU A 51 5.15 5.57 -15.89
N LEU A 52 5.86 6.52 -15.26
CA LEU A 52 5.58 6.95 -13.88
C LEU A 52 4.17 7.53 -13.69
N PRO A 53 3.67 8.42 -14.57
CA PRO A 53 2.30 8.93 -14.46
C PRO A 53 1.25 7.81 -14.52
N LEU A 54 1.50 6.75 -15.28
CA LEU A 54 0.60 5.59 -15.36
C LEU A 54 0.51 4.85 -14.02
N LEU A 55 1.64 4.64 -13.33
CA LEU A 55 1.68 4.02 -12.01
C LEU A 55 0.95 4.88 -10.97
N VAL A 56 1.16 6.20 -10.99
CA VAL A 56 0.44 7.15 -10.13
C VAL A 56 -1.05 7.12 -10.41
N PHE A 57 -1.45 7.20 -11.68
CA PHE A 57 -2.86 7.14 -12.09
C PHE A 57 -3.54 5.85 -11.63
N MET A 58 -2.89 4.71 -11.81
CA MET A 58 -3.39 3.42 -11.31
C MET A 58 -3.58 3.44 -9.80
N SER A 59 -2.60 3.97 -9.06
CA SER A 59 -2.67 4.07 -7.60
C SER A 59 -3.84 4.94 -7.14
N VAL A 60 -4.02 6.11 -7.76
CA VAL A 60 -5.11 7.05 -7.42
C VAL A 60 -6.49 6.47 -7.76
N LYS A 61 -6.62 5.78 -8.89
CA LYS A 61 -7.92 5.30 -9.38
C LYS A 61 -8.40 4.00 -8.71
N LEU A 62 -7.48 3.11 -8.35
CA LEU A 62 -7.81 1.78 -7.81
C LEU A 62 -7.90 1.74 -6.28
N LYS A 63 -7.21 2.63 -5.57
CA LYS A 63 -7.19 2.69 -4.10
C LYS A 63 -8.52 3.05 -3.42
N PRO A 64 -9.35 3.97 -3.91
CA PRO A 64 -10.61 4.33 -3.26
C PRO A 64 -11.54 3.13 -3.04
N LYS A 65 -11.51 2.15 -3.97
CA LYS A 65 -12.30 0.93 -3.83
C LYS A 65 -11.79 0.04 -2.69
N LEU A 66 -10.48 -0.05 -2.52
CA LEU A 66 -9.85 -0.79 -1.42
C LEU A 66 -10.29 -0.21 -0.06
N TRP A 67 -10.42 1.10 0.04
CA TRP A 67 -10.89 1.82 1.22
C TRP A 67 -12.31 1.48 1.63
N SER A 68 -13.22 1.47 0.66
CA SER A 68 -14.59 1.01 0.89
C SER A 68 -14.63 -0.42 1.44
N LEU A 69 -13.70 -1.27 0.99
CA LEU A 69 -13.56 -2.64 1.51
C LEU A 69 -13.03 -2.67 2.95
N PHE A 70 -12.03 -1.85 3.28
CA PHE A 70 -11.55 -1.71 4.66
C PHE A 70 -12.64 -1.19 5.60
N GLY A 71 -13.43 -0.22 5.19
CA GLY A 71 -14.57 0.25 5.98
C GLY A 71 -15.61 -0.84 6.26
N ARG A 72 -15.85 -1.76 5.32
CA ARG A 72 -16.72 -2.95 5.53
C ARG A 72 -16.08 -3.93 6.52
N ARG A 73 -14.77 -4.20 6.39
CA ARG A 73 -14.04 -5.05 7.34
C ARG A 73 -14.12 -4.50 8.76
N HIS A 74 -13.84 -3.22 8.98
CA HIS A 74 -13.92 -2.60 10.30
C HIS A 74 -15.31 -2.68 10.93
N ARG A 75 -16.38 -2.56 10.13
CA ARG A 75 -17.74 -2.77 10.64
C ARG A 75 -17.98 -4.23 11.08
N ALA A 76 -17.51 -5.20 10.29
CA ALA A 76 -17.63 -6.61 10.62
C ALA A 76 -16.78 -6.99 11.85
N GLU A 77 -15.58 -6.44 11.95
CA GLU A 77 -14.68 -6.62 13.10
C GLU A 77 -15.28 -6.09 14.40
N ARG A 78 -15.88 -4.89 14.36
CA ARG A 78 -16.62 -4.36 15.53
C ARG A 78 -17.76 -5.29 15.98
N ALA A 79 -18.49 -5.88 15.03
CA ALA A 79 -19.56 -6.81 15.36
C ALA A 79 -19.04 -8.09 16.04
N VAL A 80 -17.88 -8.61 15.60
CA VAL A 80 -17.21 -9.74 16.24
C VAL A 80 -16.72 -9.36 17.63
N ASN A 81 -16.03 -8.23 17.78
CA ASN A 81 -15.49 -7.76 19.05
C ASN A 81 -16.60 -7.51 20.10
N ASN A 82 -17.72 -6.90 19.69
CA ASN A 82 -18.86 -6.74 20.57
C ASN A 82 -19.38 -8.11 21.05
N ARG A 83 -19.50 -9.08 20.15
CA ARG A 83 -19.95 -10.43 20.50
C ARG A 83 -19.00 -11.17 21.44
N VAL A 84 -17.69 -11.00 21.22
CA VAL A 84 -16.66 -11.52 22.12
C VAL A 84 -16.81 -10.91 23.53
N ASN A 85 -16.95 -9.59 23.62
CA ASN A 85 -17.13 -8.89 24.89
C ASN A 85 -18.42 -9.34 25.62
N ASP A 86 -19.54 -9.46 24.90
CA ASP A 86 -20.80 -9.97 25.46
C ASP A 86 -20.62 -11.39 26.02
N ASN A 87 -19.95 -12.27 25.26
CA ASN A 87 -19.70 -13.64 25.67
C ASN A 87 -18.73 -13.74 26.86
N LEU A 88 -17.72 -12.89 26.94
CA LEU A 88 -16.80 -12.83 28.09
C LEU A 88 -17.53 -12.36 29.36
N THR A 89 -18.29 -11.29 29.24
CA THR A 89 -19.06 -10.72 30.36
C THR A 89 -20.18 -11.69 30.82
N GLY A 90 -20.87 -12.31 29.87
CA GLY A 90 -21.97 -13.26 30.16
C GLY A 90 -21.54 -14.72 30.36
N SER A 91 -20.24 -15.02 30.36
CA SER A 91 -19.72 -16.41 30.31
C SER A 91 -20.23 -17.28 31.46
N ARG A 92 -20.38 -16.75 32.67
CA ARG A 92 -20.92 -17.47 33.82
C ARG A 92 -22.39 -17.85 33.64
N VAL A 93 -23.19 -16.92 33.09
CA VAL A 93 -24.60 -17.13 32.79
C VAL A 93 -24.76 -18.19 31.69
N VAL A 94 -24.02 -18.06 30.60
CA VAL A 94 -24.03 -19.01 29.48
C VAL A 94 -23.71 -20.43 29.96
N LYS A 95 -22.69 -20.58 30.85
CA LYS A 95 -22.33 -21.88 31.44
C LYS A 95 -23.42 -22.41 32.37
N ALA A 96 -23.99 -21.55 33.21
CA ALA A 96 -25.03 -21.94 34.17
C ALA A 96 -26.30 -22.50 33.49
N PHE A 97 -26.65 -21.91 32.32
CA PHE A 97 -27.83 -22.34 31.55
C PHE A 97 -27.51 -23.34 30.42
N GLY A 98 -26.27 -23.82 30.28
CA GLY A 98 -25.87 -24.80 29.28
C GLY A 98 -25.99 -24.31 27.82
N GLN A 99 -25.96 -22.98 27.59
CA GLN A 99 -26.23 -22.38 26.28
C GLN A 99 -24.98 -22.19 25.39
N GLN A 100 -23.88 -22.87 25.68
CA GLN A 100 -22.61 -22.71 24.93
C GLN A 100 -22.77 -23.02 23.43
N LYS A 101 -23.60 -24.02 23.10
CA LYS A 101 -23.87 -24.39 21.70
C LYS A 101 -24.59 -23.28 20.95
N GLN A 102 -25.58 -22.64 21.58
CA GLN A 102 -26.35 -21.55 21.00
C GLN A 102 -25.47 -20.32 20.80
N GLU A 103 -24.61 -19.97 21.77
CA GLU A 103 -23.70 -18.83 21.63
C GLU A 103 -22.64 -19.08 20.56
N LYS A 104 -22.15 -20.30 20.39
CA LYS A 104 -21.27 -20.68 19.29
C LYS A 104 -21.93 -20.45 17.91
N GLU A 105 -23.20 -20.85 17.76
CA GLU A 105 -23.94 -20.61 16.51
C GLU A 105 -24.16 -19.11 16.27
N ARG A 106 -24.47 -18.35 17.30
CA ARG A 106 -24.62 -16.87 17.21
C ARG A 106 -23.32 -16.16 16.84
N PHE A 107 -22.17 -16.72 17.22
CA PHE A 107 -20.85 -16.17 16.87
C PHE A 107 -20.46 -16.44 15.41
N LYS A 108 -20.95 -17.54 14.82
CA LYS A 108 -20.62 -17.92 13.43
C LYS A 108 -20.96 -16.84 12.41
N ALA A 109 -22.14 -16.25 12.49
CA ALA A 109 -22.61 -15.29 11.50
C ALA A 109 -21.76 -14.00 11.45
N PRO A 110 -21.42 -13.33 12.58
CA PRO A 110 -20.47 -12.21 12.56
C PRO A 110 -19.08 -12.62 12.06
N ASN A 111 -18.59 -13.78 12.46
CA ASN A 111 -17.27 -14.28 12.06
C ASN A 111 -17.19 -14.58 10.55
N GLU A 112 -18.22 -15.19 9.95
CA GLU A 112 -18.26 -15.39 8.50
C GLU A 112 -18.31 -14.06 7.73
N ARG A 113 -19.04 -13.06 8.22
CA ARG A 113 -19.04 -11.72 7.61
C ARG A 113 -17.66 -11.07 7.64
N LEU A 114 -16.91 -11.20 8.73
CA LEU A 114 -15.56 -10.70 8.84
C LEU A 114 -14.64 -11.44 7.86
N LYS A 115 -14.69 -12.77 7.84
CA LYS A 115 -13.94 -13.61 6.90
C LYS A 115 -14.22 -13.24 5.44
N GLU A 116 -15.50 -13.07 5.06
CA GLU A 116 -15.85 -12.64 3.71
C GLU A 116 -15.29 -11.25 3.37
N ALA A 117 -15.33 -10.31 4.32
CA ALA A 117 -14.79 -8.97 4.13
C ALA A 117 -13.28 -9.01 3.92
N GLU A 118 -12.57 -9.83 4.70
CA GLU A 118 -11.13 -10.04 4.55
C GLU A 118 -10.77 -10.69 3.21
N ILE A 119 -11.46 -11.75 2.82
CA ILE A 119 -11.24 -12.42 1.53
C ILE A 119 -11.44 -11.43 0.37
N ARG A 120 -12.44 -10.55 0.44
CA ARG A 120 -12.67 -9.52 -0.59
C ARG A 120 -11.51 -8.52 -0.67
N ILE A 121 -10.97 -8.09 0.47
CA ILE A 121 -9.78 -7.23 0.53
C ILE A 121 -8.59 -7.92 -0.13
N VAL A 122 -8.28 -9.15 0.31
CA VAL A 122 -7.14 -9.92 -0.21
C VAL A 122 -7.26 -10.13 -1.72
N LYS A 123 -8.42 -10.56 -2.22
CA LYS A 123 -8.65 -10.74 -3.65
C LYS A 123 -8.45 -9.45 -4.45
N TYR A 124 -8.97 -8.34 -3.95
CA TYR A 124 -8.83 -7.05 -4.63
C TYR A 124 -7.40 -6.54 -4.57
N ASN A 125 -6.77 -6.61 -3.39
CA ASN A 125 -5.39 -6.17 -3.20
C ASN A 125 -4.41 -6.99 -4.05
N ASN A 126 -4.55 -8.32 -4.10
CA ASN A 126 -3.71 -9.17 -4.94
C ASN A 126 -3.85 -8.81 -6.43
N LYS A 127 -5.10 -8.58 -6.89
CA LYS A 127 -5.34 -8.17 -8.27
C LYS A 127 -4.68 -6.82 -8.60
N PHE A 128 -4.75 -5.87 -7.68
CA PHE A 128 -4.07 -4.59 -7.78
C PHE A 128 -2.55 -4.75 -7.81
N THR A 129 -1.99 -5.52 -6.86
CA THR A 129 -0.55 -5.74 -6.73
C THR A 129 0.03 -6.41 -7.97
N VAL A 130 -0.62 -7.45 -8.48
CA VAL A 130 -0.18 -8.12 -9.72
C VAL A 130 -0.18 -7.15 -10.89
N LEU A 131 -1.25 -6.39 -11.08
CA LEU A 131 -1.35 -5.42 -12.17
C LEU A 131 -0.30 -4.31 -12.04
N TYR A 132 -0.09 -3.80 -10.83
CA TYR A 132 0.92 -2.77 -10.54
C TYR A 132 2.33 -3.29 -10.85
N ASN A 133 2.66 -4.50 -10.39
CA ASN A 133 3.97 -5.12 -10.65
C ASN A 133 4.18 -5.38 -12.14
N LEU A 134 3.15 -5.82 -12.86
CA LEU A 134 3.24 -5.99 -14.33
C LEU A 134 3.58 -4.68 -15.04
N VAL A 135 2.91 -3.59 -14.70
CA VAL A 135 3.23 -2.27 -15.28
C VAL A 135 4.66 -1.84 -14.94
N GLN A 136 5.10 -2.13 -13.73
CA GLN A 136 6.45 -1.84 -13.28
C GLN A 136 7.51 -2.63 -14.05
N GLU A 137 7.29 -3.94 -14.26
CA GLU A 137 8.19 -4.77 -15.06
C GLU A 137 8.19 -4.35 -16.54
N ILE A 138 7.03 -3.98 -17.09
CA ILE A 138 6.96 -3.40 -18.44
C ILE A 138 7.76 -2.09 -18.50
N SER A 139 7.73 -1.28 -17.45
CA SER A 139 8.55 -0.05 -17.38
C SER A 139 10.03 -0.36 -17.42
N ASN A 140 10.49 -1.36 -16.66
CA ASN A 140 11.89 -1.80 -16.67
C ASN A 140 12.30 -2.29 -18.08
N ILE A 141 11.49 -3.16 -18.68
CA ILE A 141 11.76 -3.69 -20.04
C ILE A 141 11.79 -2.55 -21.06
N TRP A 142 10.89 -1.57 -20.94
CA TRP A 142 10.84 -0.41 -21.82
C TRP A 142 12.14 0.40 -21.76
N VAL A 143 12.65 0.67 -20.56
CA VAL A 143 13.92 1.37 -20.38
C VAL A 143 15.09 0.60 -21.00
N TRP A 144 15.10 -0.75 -20.85
CA TRP A 144 16.10 -1.60 -21.50
C TRP A 144 16.03 -1.51 -23.02
N ILE A 145 14.84 -1.68 -23.63
CA ILE A 145 14.66 -1.66 -25.08
C ILE A 145 15.11 -0.33 -25.66
N VAL A 146 14.60 0.78 -25.13
CA VAL A 146 14.95 2.11 -25.64
C VAL A 146 16.42 2.43 -25.39
N GLY A 147 16.95 2.06 -24.23
CA GLY A 147 18.36 2.26 -23.91
C GLY A 147 19.31 1.51 -24.81
N VAL A 148 19.00 0.25 -25.17
CA VAL A 148 19.77 -0.52 -26.17
C VAL A 148 19.68 0.10 -27.55
N ILE A 149 18.50 0.57 -27.97
CA ILE A 149 18.34 1.27 -29.25
C ILE A 149 19.19 2.54 -29.30
N LEU A 150 19.22 3.33 -28.23
CA LEU A 150 20.06 4.54 -28.15
C LEU A 150 21.54 4.21 -28.10
N LEU A 151 21.92 3.13 -27.45
CA LEU A 151 23.30 2.64 -27.40
C LEU A 151 23.81 2.24 -28.80
N LEU A 152 23.00 1.49 -29.56
CA LEU A 152 23.43 0.92 -30.85
C LEU A 152 23.34 1.92 -32.00
N ASN A 153 22.27 2.75 -32.04
CA ASN A 153 22.00 3.61 -33.20
C ASN A 153 22.64 5.00 -33.08
N THR A 154 22.68 5.58 -31.89
CA THR A 154 23.12 6.97 -31.72
C THR A 154 24.42 7.12 -30.94
N HIS A 155 24.87 6.04 -30.30
CA HIS A 155 26.04 6.06 -29.40
C HIS A 155 25.98 7.17 -28.34
N THR A 156 24.76 7.68 -28.04
CA THR A 156 24.53 8.76 -27.06
C THR A 156 24.48 8.24 -25.62
N VAL A 157 24.38 6.92 -25.45
CA VAL A 157 24.28 6.23 -24.17
C VAL A 157 25.38 5.17 -24.11
N GLU A 158 26.19 5.18 -23.06
CA GLU A 158 27.13 4.11 -22.76
C GLU A 158 26.45 2.98 -21.99
N LEU A 159 26.99 1.75 -22.10
CA LEU A 159 26.44 0.58 -21.39
C LEU A 159 26.37 0.80 -19.87
N GLY A 160 27.37 1.45 -19.29
CA GLY A 160 27.39 1.79 -17.87
C GLY A 160 26.24 2.74 -17.46
N VAL A 161 25.94 3.71 -18.32
CA VAL A 161 24.81 4.63 -18.12
C VAL A 161 23.49 3.87 -18.17
N LEU A 162 23.30 2.96 -19.15
CA LEU A 162 22.09 2.14 -19.27
C LEU A 162 21.84 1.30 -18.00
N ILE A 163 22.86 0.58 -17.54
CA ILE A 163 22.78 -0.23 -16.30
C ILE A 163 22.42 0.64 -15.09
N THR A 164 23.01 1.81 -15.01
CA THR A 164 22.74 2.78 -13.93
C THR A 164 21.29 3.27 -13.97
N PHE A 165 20.74 3.53 -15.16
CA PHE A 165 19.35 3.94 -15.33
C PHE A 165 18.36 2.87 -14.88
N VAL A 166 18.60 1.61 -15.22
CA VAL A 166 17.77 0.48 -14.76
C VAL A 166 17.81 0.38 -13.24
N GLY A 167 18.98 0.56 -12.63
CA GLY A 167 19.14 0.63 -11.18
C GLY A 167 18.33 1.77 -10.55
N TYR A 168 18.35 2.97 -11.14
CA TYR A 168 17.59 4.12 -10.65
C TYR A 168 16.07 3.95 -10.79
N VAL A 169 15.60 3.37 -11.89
CA VAL A 169 14.16 3.02 -12.04
C VAL A 169 13.74 2.05 -10.95
N GLY A 170 14.56 1.03 -10.66
CA GLY A 170 14.34 0.11 -9.54
C GLY A 170 14.32 0.80 -8.17
N GLN A 171 15.23 1.76 -7.95
CA GLN A 171 15.33 2.52 -6.71
C GLN A 171 14.10 3.40 -6.44
N LEU A 172 13.41 3.89 -7.47
CA LEU A 172 12.19 4.69 -7.33
C LEU A 172 10.99 3.88 -6.79
N ASN A 173 11.04 2.55 -6.85
CA ASN A 173 9.94 1.68 -6.40
C ASN A 173 9.66 1.81 -4.90
N GLY A 174 10.69 1.89 -4.07
CA GLY A 174 10.56 2.08 -2.62
C GLY A 174 9.79 3.36 -2.26
N PRO A 175 10.27 4.54 -2.68
CA PRO A 175 9.58 5.81 -2.52
C PRO A 175 8.15 5.83 -3.04
N MET A 176 7.90 5.29 -4.22
CA MET A 176 6.55 5.22 -4.82
C MET A 176 5.59 4.40 -3.96
N ASN A 177 6.03 3.25 -3.46
CA ASN A 177 5.26 2.41 -2.55
C ASN A 177 5.02 3.09 -1.19
N PHE A 178 6.00 3.85 -0.69
CA PHE A 178 5.88 4.60 0.54
C PHE A 178 4.83 5.71 0.43
N PHE A 179 4.94 6.61 -0.55
CA PHE A 179 3.95 7.67 -0.76
C PHE A 179 2.55 7.11 -1.00
N SER A 180 2.47 5.99 -1.66
CA SER A 180 1.24 5.24 -1.85
C SER A 180 0.60 4.81 -0.52
N ARG A 181 1.40 4.40 0.48
CA ARG A 181 0.93 4.04 1.84
C ARG A 181 0.58 5.27 2.67
N VAL A 182 1.42 6.30 2.65
CA VAL A 182 1.17 7.56 3.38
C VAL A 182 -0.15 8.18 2.93
N PHE A 183 -0.40 8.22 1.64
CA PHE A 183 -1.67 8.70 1.11
C PHE A 183 -2.86 7.86 1.61
N GLN A 184 -2.66 6.57 1.81
CA GLN A 184 -3.66 5.67 2.40
C GLN A 184 -3.92 6.01 3.87
N MET A 185 -2.87 6.17 4.69
CA MET A 185 -2.98 6.53 6.11
C MET A 185 -3.66 7.90 6.31
N TRP A 186 -3.31 8.88 5.49
CA TRP A 186 -3.89 10.23 5.55
C TRP A 186 -5.39 10.22 5.36
N SER A 187 -5.85 9.48 4.41
CA SER A 187 -7.25 9.43 4.11
C SER A 187 -8.06 8.58 5.11
N GLU A 188 -7.43 7.61 5.84
CA GLU A 188 -8.06 6.92 6.99
C GLU A 188 -8.26 7.86 8.19
N SER A 189 -7.48 8.93 8.29
CA SER A 189 -7.54 9.89 9.39
C SER A 189 -8.61 10.98 9.20
N ILE A 190 -9.12 11.16 7.97
CA ILE A 190 -10.11 12.20 7.62
C ILE A 190 -11.57 11.68 7.76
N ASN A 191 -11.79 10.37 7.93
CA ASN A 191 -13.08 9.73 8.17
C ASN A 191 -13.21 9.16 9.59
#